data_05401623b25f6758ccd6ab1e00a49c74
#
_entry.id   05401623b25f6758ccd6ab1e00a49c74
#
_cell.length_a   1.000
_cell.length_b   1.000
_cell.length_c   1.000
_cell.angle_alpha   90.00
_cell.angle_beta   90.00
_cell.angle_gamma   90.00
#
_symmetry.space_group_name_H-M   'P 1'
#
loop_
_entity.id
_entity.type
_entity.pdbx_description
1 polymer ?
#
loop_
_entity_poly.entity_id
_entity_poly.type
_entity_poly.pdbx_seq_one_letter_code
_entity_poly.pdbx_strand_id
1 'polypeptide(L)'
;MANFGTEMGVTGVPSFNGREADRYLTELQGPEGVQTMARILRREPAAYTVQNAIRLTARQAKWKSVPATDAPGDKRAAEFVEQCLEDMSHTLWKAVSFALSCQAFGFADLHIVYKRRSGPVVRGSSPSSLFDDGLVGLRKL
;
A
#
# COMPACT_ATOMS: atom_id res chain seq x y z
N MET A 1 -9.64 -18.89 -50.62
CA MET A 1 -8.43 -18.09 -50.38
C MET A 1 -8.60 -17.38 -49.06
N ALA A 2 -7.87 -17.78 -48.05
CA ALA A 2 -7.90 -17.12 -46.77
C ALA A 2 -7.17 -15.77 -46.89
N ASN A 3 -7.89 -14.71 -46.65
CA ASN A 3 -7.34 -13.36 -46.64
C ASN A 3 -6.56 -13.22 -45.33
N PHE A 4 -5.26 -13.40 -45.37
CA PHE A 4 -4.40 -13.04 -44.25
C PHE A 4 -4.38 -11.52 -44.18
N GLY A 5 -5.21 -10.99 -43.28
CA GLY A 5 -5.18 -9.56 -42.94
C GLY A 5 -3.78 -9.14 -42.55
N THR A 6 -3.41 -7.96 -42.94
CA THR A 6 -2.11 -7.33 -42.67
C THR A 6 -1.91 -6.96 -41.21
N GLU A 7 -2.86 -7.24 -40.33
CA GLU A 7 -2.75 -6.99 -38.87
C GLU A 7 -2.32 -8.26 -38.16
N MET A 8 -1.11 -8.23 -37.62
CA MET A 8 -0.63 -9.23 -36.64
C MET A 8 -0.89 -8.71 -35.25
N GLY A 9 -2.01 -9.08 -34.67
CA GLY A 9 -2.36 -8.71 -33.29
C GLY A 9 -3.86 -8.47 -33.10
N VAL A 10 -4.28 -8.44 -31.86
CA VAL A 10 -5.64 -8.10 -31.47
C VAL A 10 -5.59 -6.74 -30.76
N THR A 11 -6.34 -5.77 -31.29
CA THR A 11 -6.48 -4.47 -30.65
C THR A 11 -7.45 -4.57 -29.47
N GLY A 12 -6.95 -4.26 -28.29
CA GLY A 12 -7.72 -4.25 -27.04
C GLY A 12 -7.63 -5.56 -26.24
N VAL A 13 -8.12 -5.50 -25.01
CA VAL A 13 -8.19 -6.66 -24.12
C VAL A 13 -9.43 -7.48 -24.48
N PRO A 14 -9.31 -8.77 -24.82
CA PRO A 14 -10.48 -9.59 -25.16
C PRO A 14 -11.41 -9.74 -23.98
N SER A 15 -12.67 -9.37 -24.14
CA SER A 15 -13.72 -9.52 -23.14
C SER A 15 -14.43 -10.87 -23.32
N PHE A 16 -14.48 -11.68 -22.27
CA PHE A 16 -15.20 -12.94 -22.21
C PHE A 16 -16.25 -12.88 -21.09
N ASN A 17 -17.54 -12.98 -21.40
CA ASN A 17 -18.63 -12.92 -20.42
C ASN A 17 -18.57 -11.71 -19.49
N GLY A 18 -18.23 -10.53 -19.97
CA GLY A 18 -18.10 -9.32 -19.17
C GLY A 18 -16.83 -9.25 -18.32
N ARG A 19 -15.92 -10.21 -18.46
CA ARG A 19 -14.58 -10.17 -17.85
C ARG A 19 -13.54 -9.92 -18.93
N GLU A 20 -12.69 -8.94 -18.68
CA GLU A 20 -11.50 -8.74 -19.48
C GLU A 20 -10.54 -9.90 -19.22
N ALA A 21 -10.16 -10.61 -20.27
CA ALA A 21 -9.22 -11.72 -20.17
C ALA A 21 -8.00 -11.40 -21.04
N ASP A 22 -6.89 -11.15 -20.39
CA ASP A 22 -5.59 -11.15 -21.09
C ASP A 22 -5.18 -12.61 -21.32
N ARG A 23 -5.10 -13.00 -22.58
CA ARG A 23 -4.68 -14.36 -22.97
C ARG A 23 -3.17 -14.57 -22.87
N TYR A 24 -2.43 -13.50 -22.73
CA TYR A 24 -0.98 -13.55 -22.60
C TYR A 24 -0.60 -13.79 -21.14
N LEU A 25 0.11 -14.90 -20.89
CA LEU A 25 0.56 -15.30 -19.55
C LEU A 25 -0.57 -15.57 -18.55
N THR A 26 -1.46 -16.48 -18.88
CA THR A 26 -2.54 -16.94 -17.98
C THR A 26 -2.02 -17.40 -16.60
N GLU A 27 -0.77 -17.88 -16.53
CA GLU A 27 -0.09 -18.30 -15.30
C GLU A 27 0.18 -17.15 -14.31
N LEU A 28 0.13 -15.90 -14.80
CA LEU A 28 0.31 -14.71 -13.97
C LEU A 28 -1.01 -14.04 -13.58
N GLN A 29 -2.14 -14.69 -13.86
CA GLN A 29 -3.47 -14.17 -13.56
C GLN A 29 -4.04 -14.77 -12.28
N GLY A 30 -4.88 -13.98 -11.59
CA GLY A 30 -5.61 -14.43 -10.41
C GLY A 30 -4.72 -14.92 -9.26
N PRO A 31 -5.24 -15.82 -8.42
CA PRO A 31 -4.51 -16.34 -7.25
C PRO A 31 -3.22 -17.09 -7.62
N GLU A 32 -3.18 -17.75 -8.77
CA GLU A 32 -1.99 -18.48 -9.25
C GLU A 32 -0.86 -17.51 -9.61
N GLY A 33 -1.20 -16.37 -10.23
CA GLY A 33 -0.25 -15.30 -10.52
C GLY A 33 0.39 -14.75 -9.25
N VAL A 34 -0.41 -14.48 -8.22
CA VAL A 34 0.09 -14.02 -6.92
C VAL A 34 1.05 -15.03 -6.29
N GLN A 35 0.71 -16.33 -6.33
CA GLN A 35 1.58 -17.39 -5.82
C GLN A 35 2.88 -17.51 -6.62
N THR A 36 2.80 -17.36 -7.93
CA THR A 36 3.95 -17.41 -8.83
C THR A 36 4.90 -16.23 -8.54
N MET A 37 4.38 -15.01 -8.42
CA MET A 37 5.18 -13.84 -8.04
C MET A 37 5.80 -13.99 -6.65
N ALA A 38 5.05 -14.50 -5.67
CA ALA A 38 5.58 -14.77 -4.33
C ALA A 38 6.71 -15.83 -4.37
N ARG A 39 6.61 -16.82 -5.24
CA ARG A 39 7.65 -17.85 -5.43
C ARG A 39 8.89 -17.26 -6.07
N ILE A 40 8.75 -16.45 -7.09
CA ILE A 40 9.86 -15.75 -7.75
C ILE A 40 10.62 -14.90 -6.72
N LEU A 41 9.92 -14.06 -5.97
CA LEU A 41 10.55 -13.21 -4.96
C LEU A 41 11.29 -13.97 -3.86
N ARG A 42 10.87 -15.22 -3.56
CA ARG A 42 11.54 -16.05 -2.54
C ARG A 42 12.72 -16.83 -3.08
N ARG A 43 12.75 -17.15 -4.37
CA ARG A 43 13.72 -18.05 -4.97
C ARG A 43 14.73 -17.38 -5.87
N GLU A 44 14.39 -16.19 -6.41
CA GLU A 44 15.25 -15.45 -7.33
C GLU A 44 15.93 -14.28 -6.61
N PRO A 45 17.22 -14.41 -6.28
CA PRO A 45 17.95 -13.36 -5.56
C PRO A 45 17.96 -12.02 -6.28
N ALA A 46 18.00 -12.02 -7.60
CA ALA A 46 17.97 -10.78 -8.39
C ALA A 46 16.66 -10.02 -8.21
N ALA A 47 15.51 -10.70 -8.32
CA ALA A 47 14.18 -10.09 -8.12
C ALA A 47 14.04 -9.54 -6.69
N TYR A 48 14.45 -10.32 -5.70
CA TYR A 48 14.46 -9.87 -4.30
C TYR A 48 15.33 -8.64 -4.08
N THR A 49 16.54 -8.63 -4.67
CA THR A 49 17.48 -7.51 -4.52
C THR A 49 16.93 -6.22 -5.09
N VAL A 50 16.37 -6.27 -6.30
CA VAL A 50 15.74 -5.10 -6.94
C VAL A 50 14.58 -4.57 -6.08
N GLN A 51 13.68 -5.43 -5.65
CA GLN A 51 12.55 -5.02 -4.82
C GLN A 51 13.03 -4.43 -3.48
N ASN A 52 14.05 -5.03 -2.89
CA ASN A 52 14.60 -4.54 -1.62
C ASN A 52 15.32 -3.19 -1.79
N ALA A 53 16.03 -2.98 -2.89
CA ALA A 53 16.65 -1.69 -3.21
C ALA A 53 15.60 -0.57 -3.28
N ILE A 54 14.48 -0.80 -3.96
CA ILE A 54 13.38 0.18 -4.04
C ILE A 54 12.78 0.44 -2.65
N ARG A 55 12.56 -0.61 -1.85
CA ARG A 55 12.06 -0.46 -0.47
C ARG A 55 13.01 0.37 0.40
N LEU A 56 14.30 0.11 0.32
CA LEU A 56 15.31 0.85 1.08
C LEU A 56 15.36 2.31 0.67
N THR A 57 15.29 2.61 -0.63
CA THR A 57 15.25 3.97 -1.14
C THR A 57 14.00 4.71 -0.65
N ALA A 58 12.83 4.08 -0.73
CA ALA A 58 11.59 4.66 -0.22
C ALA A 58 11.62 4.93 1.29
N ARG A 59 12.32 4.09 2.07
CA ARG A 59 12.52 4.29 3.51
C ARG A 59 13.38 5.50 3.86
N GLN A 60 14.18 5.98 2.94
CA GLN A 60 15.00 7.19 3.14
C GLN A 60 14.20 8.49 2.93
N ALA A 61 13.03 8.41 2.29
CA ALA A 61 12.17 9.56 2.09
C ALA A 61 11.63 10.07 3.44
N LYS A 62 11.73 11.38 3.64
CA LYS A 62 11.17 12.04 4.83
C LYS A 62 9.74 12.46 4.52
N TRP A 63 8.80 11.81 5.16
CA TRP A 63 7.39 12.14 5.05
C TRP A 63 7.04 13.23 6.05
N LYS A 64 6.38 14.27 5.59
CA LYS A 64 5.95 15.40 6.42
C LYS A 64 4.54 15.82 6.02
N SER A 65 3.72 16.11 7.00
CA SER A 65 2.43 16.76 6.78
C SER A 65 2.66 18.26 6.54
N VAL A 66 2.07 18.81 5.49
CA VAL A 66 2.16 20.22 5.16
C VAL A 66 0.75 20.81 5.16
N PRO A 67 0.52 21.95 5.85
CA PRO A 67 -0.77 22.62 5.82
C PRO A 67 -1.11 23.11 4.43
N ALA A 68 -2.38 23.09 4.04
CA ALA A 68 -2.84 23.53 2.73
C ALA A 68 -2.72 25.04 2.59
N THR A 69 -2.98 25.79 3.66
CA THR A 69 -2.83 27.25 3.72
C THR A 69 -2.19 27.67 5.03
N ASP A 70 -1.87 28.97 5.16
CA ASP A 70 -1.36 29.54 6.41
C ASP A 70 -2.42 29.76 7.49
N ALA A 71 -3.67 29.42 7.20
CA ALA A 71 -4.77 29.53 8.15
C ALA A 71 -4.54 28.69 9.42
N PRO A 72 -4.92 29.18 10.59
CA PRO A 72 -4.71 28.45 11.87
C PRO A 72 -5.42 27.08 11.90
N GLY A 73 -6.51 26.91 11.14
CA GLY A 73 -7.22 25.65 11.00
C GLY A 73 -6.40 24.59 10.28
N ASP A 74 -5.79 24.97 9.16
CA ASP A 74 -4.99 24.06 8.32
C ASP A 74 -3.69 23.64 9.01
N LYS A 75 -3.06 24.56 9.74
CA LYS A 75 -1.88 24.25 10.56
C LYS A 75 -2.21 23.22 11.62
N ARG A 76 -3.33 23.39 12.35
CA ARG A 76 -3.79 22.41 13.35
C ARG A 76 -4.13 21.07 12.73
N ALA A 77 -4.73 21.07 11.54
CA ALA A 77 -5.02 19.82 10.82
C ALA A 77 -3.75 19.08 10.41
N ALA A 78 -2.75 19.78 9.91
CA ALA A 78 -1.46 19.19 9.55
C ALA A 78 -0.73 18.61 10.77
N GLU A 79 -0.69 19.34 11.88
CA GLU A 79 -0.13 18.87 13.15
C GLU A 79 -0.87 17.63 13.67
N PHE A 80 -2.21 17.62 13.58
CA PHE A 80 -3.00 16.47 14.00
C PHE A 80 -2.70 15.23 13.16
N VAL A 81 -2.54 15.37 11.86
CA VAL A 81 -2.15 14.26 10.97
C VAL A 81 -0.78 13.73 11.35
N GLU A 82 0.19 14.61 11.59
CA GLU A 82 1.55 14.22 11.99
C GLU A 82 1.54 13.45 13.31
N GLN A 83 0.82 13.95 14.31
CA GLN A 83 0.59 13.26 15.57
C GLN A 83 -0.07 11.89 15.40
N CYS A 84 -1.07 11.78 14.51
CA CYS A 84 -1.71 10.50 14.24
C CYS A 84 -0.73 9.47 13.63
N LEU A 85 0.19 9.91 12.77
CA LEU A 85 1.21 9.05 12.18
C LEU A 85 2.26 8.59 13.20
N GLU A 86 2.61 9.46 14.16
CA GLU A 86 3.52 9.12 15.25
C GLU A 86 2.89 8.18 16.28
N ASP A 87 1.60 8.34 16.54
CA ASP A 87 0.86 7.57 17.56
C ASP A 87 0.41 6.19 17.06
N MET A 88 0.70 5.80 15.84
CA MET A 88 0.38 4.47 15.31
C MET A 88 1.11 3.37 16.09
N SER A 89 0.45 2.21 16.26
CA SER A 89 1.06 1.01 16.84
C SER A 89 2.13 0.38 15.92
N HIS A 90 2.18 0.79 14.67
CA HIS A 90 3.20 0.44 13.68
C HIS A 90 3.81 1.72 13.13
N THR A 91 5.09 1.68 12.82
CA THR A 91 5.74 2.81 12.17
C THR A 91 5.17 3.03 10.77
N LEU A 92 5.08 4.29 10.35
CA LEU A 92 4.69 4.64 8.97
C LEU A 92 5.52 3.86 7.92
N TRP A 93 6.79 3.61 8.20
CA TRP A 93 7.68 2.84 7.35
C TRP A 93 7.22 1.40 7.13
N LYS A 94 6.58 0.79 8.12
CA LYS A 94 6.02 -0.55 7.97
C LYS A 94 4.83 -0.52 7.02
N ALA A 95 3.97 0.48 7.11
CA ALA A 95 2.86 0.67 6.19
C ALA A 95 3.35 0.94 4.75
N VAL A 96 4.33 1.85 4.58
CA VAL A 96 4.95 2.12 3.27
C VAL A 96 5.61 0.87 2.70
N SER A 97 6.34 0.12 3.50
CA SER A 97 6.98 -1.13 3.05
C SER A 97 5.96 -2.18 2.61
N PHE A 98 4.80 -2.21 3.25
CA PHE A 98 3.70 -3.08 2.83
C PHE A 98 3.04 -2.57 1.55
N ALA A 99 2.77 -1.26 1.45
CA ALA A 99 2.23 -0.64 0.24
C ALA A 99 3.12 -0.90 -1.00
N LEU A 100 4.44 -0.90 -0.82
CA LEU A 100 5.39 -1.21 -1.89
C LEU A 100 5.35 -2.66 -2.38
N SER A 101 4.59 -3.54 -1.72
CA SER A 101 4.34 -4.89 -2.27
C SER A 101 3.54 -4.86 -3.57
N CYS A 102 2.84 -3.74 -3.86
CA CYS A 102 2.13 -3.53 -5.12
C CYS A 102 3.05 -3.63 -6.35
N GLN A 103 4.35 -3.38 -6.22
CA GLN A 103 5.31 -3.53 -7.30
C GLN A 103 5.43 -4.96 -7.79
N ALA A 104 5.26 -5.92 -6.89
CA ALA A 104 5.36 -7.34 -7.23
C ALA A 104 4.01 -7.97 -7.56
N PHE A 105 2.96 -7.52 -6.87
CA PHE A 105 1.64 -8.16 -6.95
C PHE A 105 0.63 -7.34 -7.75
N GLY A 106 0.96 -6.10 -8.15
CA GLY A 106 0.04 -5.20 -8.84
C GLY A 106 -0.93 -4.47 -7.91
N PHE A 107 -1.05 -4.90 -6.64
CA PHE A 107 -1.93 -4.30 -5.65
C PHE A 107 -1.33 -4.39 -4.24
N ALA A 108 -1.81 -3.56 -3.34
CA ALA A 108 -1.56 -3.66 -1.90
C ALA A 108 -2.79 -3.11 -1.16
N ASP A 109 -3.39 -3.95 -0.33
CA ASP A 109 -4.54 -3.57 0.51
C ASP A 109 -4.05 -3.08 1.87
N LEU A 110 -4.37 -1.83 2.19
CA LEU A 110 -4.10 -1.24 3.49
C LEU A 110 -5.41 -1.12 4.27
N HIS A 111 -5.48 -1.78 5.41
CA HIS A 111 -6.65 -1.75 6.27
C HIS A 111 -6.50 -0.68 7.34
N ILE A 112 -7.25 0.41 7.20
CA ILE A 112 -7.22 1.53 8.16
C ILE A 112 -7.96 1.12 9.42
N VAL A 113 -7.27 1.15 10.54
CA VAL A 113 -7.85 0.89 11.87
C VAL A 113 -7.68 2.13 12.73
N TYR A 114 -8.76 2.59 13.31
CA TYR A 114 -8.77 3.73 14.21
C TYR A 114 -8.66 3.32 15.67
N LYS A 115 -8.20 4.24 16.51
CA LYS A 115 -8.21 4.15 17.97
C LYS A 115 -8.65 5.48 18.57
N ARG A 116 -9.21 5.45 19.76
CA ARG A 116 -9.41 6.66 20.56
C ARG A 116 -8.12 7.03 21.26
N ARG A 117 -7.76 8.29 21.25
CA ARG A 117 -6.56 8.83 21.91
C ARG A 117 -6.94 9.10 23.39
N SER A 118 -6.68 8.12 24.23
CA SER A 118 -7.06 8.14 25.66
C SER A 118 -5.87 7.91 26.58
N GLY A 119 -4.70 8.37 26.19
CA GLY A 119 -3.49 8.29 26.97
C GLY A 119 -2.85 6.90 27.05
N PRO A 120 -1.81 6.74 27.87
CA PRO A 120 -1.14 5.47 28.09
C PRO A 120 -2.08 4.47 28.78
N VAL A 121 -2.06 3.21 28.34
CA VAL A 121 -2.96 2.15 28.83
C VAL A 121 -2.81 1.92 30.32
N VAL A 122 -3.91 2.10 31.01
CA VAL A 122 -4.15 1.44 32.31
C VAL A 122 -4.68 0.03 31.98
N ARG A 123 -4.00 -1.01 32.48
CA ARG A 123 -4.25 -2.44 32.21
C ARG A 123 -5.67 -2.78 31.74
N GLY A 124 -5.78 -3.35 30.55
CA GLY A 124 -6.95 -4.14 30.12
C GLY A 124 -7.91 -3.46 29.14
N SER A 125 -7.76 -2.22 28.76
CA SER A 125 -8.64 -1.53 27.82
C SER A 125 -7.86 -0.73 26.79
N SER A 126 -8.34 -0.61 25.60
CA SER A 126 -7.86 0.23 24.47
C SER A 126 -6.34 0.25 24.16
N PRO A 127 -5.94 0.32 22.92
CA PRO A 127 -4.54 0.48 22.54
C PRO A 127 -4.01 1.81 23.10
N SER A 128 -2.79 1.79 23.65
CA SER A 128 -2.14 2.98 24.19
C SER A 128 -2.01 4.09 23.17
N SER A 129 -2.12 5.33 23.62
CA SER A 129 -1.90 6.53 22.84
C SER A 129 -0.90 7.43 23.56
N LEU A 130 -0.10 8.16 22.78
CA LEU A 130 0.79 9.20 23.31
C LEU A 130 0.00 10.44 23.75
N PHE A 131 -1.22 10.59 23.27
CA PHE A 131 -2.08 11.75 23.47
C PHE A 131 -3.35 11.35 24.25
N ASP A 132 -3.84 12.25 25.07
CA ASP A 132 -5.07 12.10 25.89
C ASP A 132 -6.02 13.27 25.60
N ASP A 133 -6.47 13.38 24.38
CA ASP A 133 -7.37 14.43 23.90
C ASP A 133 -8.77 13.91 23.55
N GLY A 134 -8.99 12.61 23.67
CA GLY A 134 -10.25 11.96 23.36
C GLY A 134 -10.61 11.92 21.88
N LEU A 135 -9.75 12.42 20.99
CA LEU A 135 -9.95 12.41 19.55
C LEU A 135 -9.75 11.01 18.97
N VAL A 136 -10.19 10.84 17.73
CA VAL A 136 -9.99 9.57 17.00
C VAL A 136 -8.73 9.69 16.15
N GLY A 137 -7.74 8.88 16.46
CA GLY A 137 -6.48 8.79 15.72
C GLY A 137 -6.32 7.46 14.98
N LEU A 138 -5.22 7.32 14.28
CA LEU A 138 -4.86 6.10 13.56
C LEU A 138 -4.22 5.08 14.51
N ARG A 139 -4.68 3.83 14.48
CA ARG A 139 -4.03 2.73 15.16
C ARG A 139 -3.01 2.05 14.26
N LYS A 140 -3.40 1.77 13.01
CA LYS A 140 -2.55 1.17 11.98
C LYS A 140 -3.13 1.45 10.59
N LEU A 141 -2.28 1.38 9.62
CA LEU A 141 -2.57 1.33 8.19
C LEU A 141 -2.24 -0.05 7.63
#